data_c98dfbc99e607b846a5133635973cd27
#
_entry.id   c98dfbc99e607b846a5133635973cd27
#
_cell.length_a   1.000
_cell.length_b   1.000
_cell.length_c   1.000
_cell.angle_alpha   90.00
_cell.angle_beta   90.00
_cell.angle_gamma   90.00
#
_symmetry.space_group_name_H-M   'P 1'
#
loop_
_entity.id
_entity.type
_entity.pdbx_description
1 polymer ?
#
loop_
_entity_poly.entity_id
_entity_poly.type
_entity_poly.pdbx_seq_one_letter_code
_entity_poly.pdbx_strand_id
1 'polypeptide(L)'
;MINLKIDPEFQSQIPPLTDDEFKQLEENILKEGKLISPLIVWNNTLVDGHNRYEIVQEHPEISFSTMPLRFANREEALAWICKNQLGRRNLSPEQKRYLLGKQYESEKKAE
;
A
#
# COMPACT_ATOMS: atom_id res chain seq x y z
N MET A 1 -12.84 3.20 -16.02
CA MET A 1 -11.49 2.92 -15.50
C MET A 1 -11.19 3.85 -14.34
N ILE A 2 -10.80 3.30 -13.20
CA ILE A 2 -10.52 4.11 -12.01
C ILE A 2 -9.09 4.63 -12.10
N ASN A 3 -8.94 5.95 -12.10
CA ASN A 3 -7.63 6.60 -12.05
C ASN A 3 -7.38 7.11 -10.63
N LEU A 4 -6.60 6.37 -9.87
CA LEU A 4 -6.23 6.76 -8.52
C LEU A 4 -4.96 7.62 -8.57
N LYS A 5 -4.92 8.62 -7.70
CA LYS A 5 -3.71 9.43 -7.55
C LYS A 5 -2.67 8.66 -6.74
N ILE A 6 -1.42 8.80 -7.13
CA ILE A 6 -0.31 8.22 -6.37
C ILE A 6 0.39 9.35 -5.63
N ASP A 7 0.38 9.26 -4.31
CA ASP A 7 1.05 10.22 -3.46
C ASP A 7 2.45 9.67 -3.12
N PRO A 8 3.53 10.36 -3.52
CA PRO A 8 4.88 9.86 -3.27
C PRO A 8 5.19 9.64 -1.78
N GLU A 9 4.63 10.46 -0.91
CA GLU A 9 4.84 10.31 0.53
C GLU A 9 4.13 9.06 1.05
N PHE A 10 2.90 8.80 0.61
CA PHE A 10 2.18 7.58 1.00
C PHE A 10 2.90 6.35 0.46
N GLN A 11 3.34 6.39 -0.79
CA GLN A 11 4.07 5.28 -1.40
C GLN A 11 5.37 4.99 -0.66
N SER A 12 6.07 6.03 -0.21
CA SER A 12 7.35 5.88 0.50
C SER A 12 7.23 5.24 1.88
N GLN A 13 6.02 5.17 2.44
CA GLN A 13 5.79 4.50 3.72
C GLN A 13 5.85 2.97 3.60
N ILE A 14 5.74 2.44 2.38
CA ILE A 14 5.70 1.01 2.13
C ILE A 14 7.09 0.54 1.73
N PRO A 15 7.65 -0.50 2.40
CA PRO A 15 8.97 -1.01 2.03
C PRO A 15 8.98 -1.47 0.58
N PRO A 16 10.00 -1.12 -0.20
CA PRO A 16 10.07 -1.55 -1.60
C PRO A 16 10.25 -3.06 -1.69
N LEU A 17 9.61 -3.66 -2.69
CA LEU A 17 9.81 -5.07 -2.99
C LEU A 17 11.08 -5.24 -3.84
N THR A 18 11.77 -6.38 -3.65
CA THR A 18 12.81 -6.77 -4.59
C THR A 18 12.16 -7.17 -5.92
N ASP A 19 12.97 -7.25 -6.98
CA ASP A 19 12.46 -7.69 -8.28
C ASP A 19 11.83 -9.07 -8.20
N ASP A 20 12.44 -9.99 -7.46
CA ASP A 20 11.92 -11.34 -7.28
C ASP A 20 10.59 -11.35 -6.53
N GLU A 21 10.49 -10.54 -5.48
CA GLU A 21 9.25 -10.40 -4.71
C GLU A 21 8.13 -9.82 -5.57
N PHE A 22 8.44 -8.81 -6.39
CA PHE A 22 7.47 -8.19 -7.28
C PHE A 22 6.97 -9.20 -8.33
N LYS A 23 7.89 -9.97 -8.94
CA LYS A 23 7.53 -11.00 -9.91
C LYS A 23 6.65 -12.07 -9.29
N GLN A 24 6.96 -12.49 -8.07
CA GLN A 24 6.15 -13.49 -7.36
C GLN A 24 4.75 -12.96 -7.09
N LEU A 25 4.63 -11.70 -6.68
CA LEU A 25 3.34 -11.06 -6.46
C LEU A 25 2.54 -11.00 -7.76
N GLU A 26 3.18 -10.61 -8.86
CA GLU A 26 2.54 -10.55 -10.17
C GLU A 26 2.04 -11.90 -10.62
N GLU A 27 2.87 -12.94 -10.49
CA GLU A 27 2.48 -14.31 -10.84
C GLU A 27 1.27 -14.78 -10.03
N ASN A 28 1.27 -14.50 -8.72
CA ASN A 28 0.16 -14.88 -7.86
C ASN A 28 -1.14 -14.19 -8.27
N ILE A 29 -1.08 -12.91 -8.60
CA ILE A 29 -2.24 -12.14 -9.03
C ILE A 29 -2.76 -12.64 -10.37
N LEU A 30 -1.86 -12.91 -11.31
CA LEU A 30 -2.25 -13.44 -12.62
C LEU A 30 -2.91 -14.82 -12.51
N LYS A 31 -2.39 -15.64 -11.60
CA LYS A 31 -2.94 -16.97 -11.34
C LYS A 31 -4.35 -16.90 -10.76
N GLU A 32 -4.59 -15.94 -9.84
CA GLU A 32 -5.91 -15.76 -9.24
C GLU A 32 -6.90 -15.06 -10.18
N GLY A 33 -6.41 -14.26 -11.12
CA GLY A 33 -7.23 -13.50 -12.05
C GLY A 33 -7.88 -12.27 -11.46
N LYS A 34 -7.63 -11.99 -10.18
CA LYS A 34 -8.22 -10.85 -9.47
C LYS A 34 -7.38 -10.52 -8.23
N LEU A 35 -7.56 -9.31 -7.69
CA LEU A 35 -7.03 -8.98 -6.38
C LEU A 35 -8.00 -9.48 -5.31
N ILE A 36 -7.48 -10.26 -4.36
CA ILE A 36 -8.28 -10.81 -3.26
C ILE A 36 -8.65 -9.71 -2.26
N SER A 37 -7.69 -8.84 -1.95
CA SER A 37 -7.89 -7.74 -1.01
C SER A 37 -8.15 -6.43 -1.75
N PRO A 38 -9.04 -5.56 -1.25
CA PRO A 38 -9.30 -4.28 -1.92
C PRO A 38 -8.11 -3.33 -1.80
N LEU A 39 -8.01 -2.42 -2.76
CA LEU A 39 -7.09 -1.29 -2.67
C LEU A 39 -7.71 -0.25 -1.74
N ILE A 40 -6.92 0.28 -0.81
CA ILE A 40 -7.40 1.26 0.16
C ILE A 40 -7.17 2.66 -0.40
N VAL A 41 -8.21 3.49 -0.40
CA VAL A 41 -8.17 4.83 -0.99
C VAL A 41 -8.69 5.88 -0.02
N TRP A 42 -8.21 7.11 -0.19
CA TRP A 42 -8.64 8.28 0.56
C TRP A 42 -8.58 9.49 -0.37
N ASN A 43 -9.72 10.18 -0.53
CA ASN A 43 -9.82 11.34 -1.43
C ASN A 43 -9.27 11.04 -2.84
N ASN A 44 -9.66 9.90 -3.40
CA ASN A 44 -9.23 9.43 -4.71
C ASN A 44 -7.71 9.20 -4.81
N THR A 45 -7.04 9.07 -3.67
CA THR A 45 -5.60 8.82 -3.59
C THR A 45 -5.38 7.42 -3.03
N LEU A 46 -4.44 6.69 -3.63
CA LEU A 46 -4.12 5.33 -3.19
C LEU A 46 -3.37 5.38 -1.85
N VAL A 47 -3.90 4.68 -0.85
CA VAL A 47 -3.33 4.60 0.50
C VAL A 47 -2.56 3.31 0.70
N ASP A 48 -3.14 2.18 0.31
CA ASP A 48 -2.51 0.86 0.43
C ASP A 48 -2.74 0.04 -0.83
N GLY A 49 -1.73 -0.74 -1.22
CA GLY A 49 -1.79 -1.60 -2.39
C GLY A 49 -1.05 -1.05 -3.61
N HIS A 50 -0.03 -0.21 -3.41
CA HIS A 50 0.71 0.42 -4.51
C HIS A 50 1.29 -0.59 -5.50
N ASN A 51 1.89 -1.67 -5.01
CA ASN A 51 2.45 -2.70 -5.87
C ASN A 51 1.36 -3.44 -6.65
N ARG A 52 0.25 -3.75 -5.98
CA ARG A 52 -0.89 -4.40 -6.61
C ARG A 52 -1.54 -3.51 -7.66
N TYR A 53 -1.66 -2.20 -7.37
CA TYR A 53 -2.22 -1.25 -8.32
C TYR A 53 -1.37 -1.17 -9.59
N GLU A 54 -0.05 -1.13 -9.45
CA GLU A 54 0.87 -1.14 -10.58
C GLU A 54 0.66 -2.38 -11.46
N ILE A 55 0.51 -3.53 -10.84
CA ILE A 55 0.28 -4.78 -11.57
C ILE A 55 -1.04 -4.74 -12.34
N VAL A 56 -2.14 -4.28 -11.71
CA VAL A 56 -3.44 -4.25 -12.39
C VAL A 56 -3.49 -3.21 -13.50
N GLN A 57 -2.67 -2.16 -13.44
CA GLN A 57 -2.56 -1.21 -14.54
C GLN A 57 -1.90 -1.83 -15.77
N GLU A 58 -0.96 -2.74 -15.57
CA GLU A 58 -0.29 -3.47 -16.65
C GLU A 58 -1.13 -4.64 -17.16
N HIS A 59 -2.09 -5.11 -16.36
CA HIS A 59 -2.92 -6.26 -16.70
C HIS A 59 -4.40 -5.90 -16.55
N PRO A 60 -4.98 -5.18 -17.55
CA PRO A 60 -6.37 -4.71 -17.46
C PRO A 60 -7.42 -5.81 -17.26
N GLU A 61 -7.08 -7.06 -17.55
CA GLU A 61 -7.98 -8.20 -17.38
C GLU A 61 -8.17 -8.59 -15.91
N ILE A 62 -7.30 -8.11 -15.01
CA ILE A 62 -7.39 -8.42 -13.59
C ILE A 62 -8.45 -7.53 -12.95
N SER A 63 -9.43 -8.13 -12.29
CA SER A 63 -10.45 -7.38 -11.57
C SER A 63 -9.98 -7.02 -10.17
N PHE A 64 -10.45 -5.89 -9.68
CA PHE A 64 -10.11 -5.43 -8.32
C PHE A 64 -11.23 -4.54 -7.77
N SER A 65 -11.22 -4.39 -6.44
CA SER A 65 -12.14 -3.49 -5.76
C SER A 65 -11.36 -2.45 -4.96
N THR A 66 -12.04 -1.36 -4.59
CA THR A 66 -11.46 -0.33 -3.75
C THR A 66 -12.29 -0.18 -2.49
N MET A 67 -11.65 0.18 -1.39
CA MET A 67 -12.32 0.46 -0.13
C MET A 67 -11.92 1.86 0.33
N PRO A 68 -12.85 2.82 0.33
CA PRO A 68 -12.54 4.16 0.81
C PRO A 68 -12.48 4.20 2.33
N LEU A 69 -11.49 4.90 2.85
CA LEU A 69 -11.38 5.18 4.28
C LEU A 69 -11.43 6.69 4.49
N ARG A 70 -11.75 7.08 5.71
CA ARG A 70 -11.79 8.50 6.09
C ARG A 70 -10.70 8.79 7.11
N PHE A 71 -9.94 9.84 6.83
CA PHE A 71 -8.93 10.34 7.75
C PHE A 71 -9.18 11.84 7.98
N ALA A 72 -8.86 12.30 9.17
CA ALA A 72 -9.02 13.71 9.52
C ALA A 72 -8.02 14.60 8.78
N ASN A 73 -6.83 14.06 8.54
CA ASN A 73 -5.75 14.77 7.88
C ASN A 73 -4.75 13.78 7.29
N ARG A 74 -3.74 14.32 6.63
CA ARG A 74 -2.71 13.55 5.97
C ARG A 74 -1.86 12.72 6.95
N GLU A 75 -1.55 13.30 8.10
CA GLU A 75 -0.74 12.63 9.13
C GLU A 75 -1.45 11.40 9.68
N GLU A 76 -2.77 11.46 9.82
CA GLU A 76 -3.56 10.30 10.26
C GLU A 76 -3.49 9.17 9.24
N ALA A 77 -3.56 9.50 7.94
CA ALA A 77 -3.41 8.52 6.88
C ALA A 77 -2.03 7.87 6.91
N LEU A 78 -0.97 8.67 7.09
CA LEU A 78 0.40 8.16 7.18
C LEU A 78 0.57 7.22 8.36
N ALA A 79 0.03 7.57 9.52
CA ALA A 79 0.08 6.72 10.71
C ALA A 79 -0.66 5.40 10.47
N TRP A 80 -1.82 5.46 9.82
CA TRP A 80 -2.58 4.25 9.49
C TRP A 80 -1.78 3.31 8.58
N ILE A 81 -1.11 3.87 7.56
CA ILE A 81 -0.29 3.07 6.63
C ILE A 81 0.79 2.33 7.41
N CYS A 82 1.52 3.03 8.28
CA CYS A 82 2.59 2.42 9.06
C CYS A 82 2.06 1.30 9.97
N LYS A 83 0.96 1.55 10.67
CA LYS A 83 0.34 0.55 11.54
C LYS A 83 -0.12 -0.68 10.77
N ASN A 84 -0.72 -0.45 9.59
CA ASN A 84 -1.19 -1.53 8.75
C ASN A 84 -0.03 -2.42 8.26
N GLN A 85 1.09 -1.81 7.87
CA GLN A 85 2.26 -2.56 7.43
C GLN A 85 2.91 -3.33 8.58
N LEU A 86 3.02 -2.73 9.77
CA LEU A 86 3.58 -3.39 10.94
C LEU A 86 2.74 -4.58 11.39
N GLY A 87 1.43 -4.55 11.15
CA GLY A 87 0.53 -5.65 11.49
C GLY A 87 0.61 -6.83 10.54
N ARG A 88 1.32 -6.73 9.43
CA ARG A 88 1.45 -7.85 8.48
C ARG A 88 2.45 -8.88 9.01
N ARG A 89 2.13 -10.15 8.75
CA ARG A 89 3.05 -11.24 9.04
C ARG A 89 4.15 -11.22 7.98
N ASN A 90 5.28 -11.75 8.15
CA ASN A 90 6.35 -11.90 7.15
C ASN A 90 7.15 -10.64 6.84
N LEU A 91 7.16 -9.66 7.75
CA LEU A 91 8.08 -8.54 7.61
C LEU A 91 9.47 -8.97 8.07
N SER A 92 10.49 -8.62 7.29
CA SER A 92 11.88 -8.82 7.70
C SER A 92 12.23 -7.84 8.83
N PRO A 93 13.27 -8.11 9.63
CA PRO A 93 13.71 -7.15 10.65
C PRO A 93 14.03 -5.76 10.09
N GLU A 94 14.58 -5.69 8.88
CA GLU A 94 14.89 -4.42 8.23
C GLU A 94 13.61 -3.66 7.86
N GLN A 95 12.63 -4.37 7.32
CA GLN A 95 11.35 -3.78 6.97
C GLN A 95 10.62 -3.26 8.21
N LYS A 96 10.66 -4.01 9.31
CA LYS A 96 10.08 -3.59 10.58
C LYS A 96 10.73 -2.31 11.11
N ARG A 97 12.07 -2.23 11.04
CA ARG A 97 12.78 -1.03 11.49
C ARG A 97 12.42 0.18 10.66
N TYR A 98 12.32 0.01 9.34
CA TYR A 98 11.91 1.07 8.44
C TYR A 98 10.53 1.61 8.82
N LEU A 99 9.57 0.71 9.02
CA LEU A 99 8.18 1.08 9.33
C LEU A 99 8.05 1.72 10.70
N LEU A 100 8.80 1.25 11.69
CA LEU A 100 8.79 1.84 13.02
C LEU A 100 9.31 3.28 12.99
N GLY A 101 10.36 3.55 12.22
CA GLY A 101 10.86 4.90 12.05
C GLY A 101 9.84 5.81 11.40
N LYS A 102 9.15 5.33 10.36
CA LYS A 102 8.11 6.09 9.67
C LYS A 102 6.89 6.34 10.56
N GLN A 103 6.50 5.36 11.35
CA GLN A 103 5.40 5.51 12.29
C GLN A 103 5.70 6.60 13.33
N TYR A 104 6.90 6.60 13.88
CA TYR A 104 7.34 7.61 14.84
C TYR A 104 7.26 9.02 14.24
N GLU A 105 7.76 9.20 13.02
CA GLU A 105 7.70 10.48 12.33
C GLU A 105 6.25 10.94 12.13
N SER A 106 5.37 10.03 11.71
CA SER A 106 3.96 10.34 11.46
C SER A 106 3.22 10.73 12.73
N GLU A 107 3.44 10.02 13.82
CA GLU A 107 2.83 10.32 15.11
C GLU A 107 3.32 11.66 15.66
N LYS A 108 4.60 11.96 15.48
CA LYS A 108 5.18 13.24 15.91
C LYS A 108 4.57 14.41 15.16
N LYS A 109 4.31 14.25 13.84
CA LYS A 109 3.69 15.28 13.03
C LYS A 109 2.22 15.50 13.39
N ALA A 110 1.53 14.47 13.82
CA ALA A 110 0.11 14.53 14.17
C ALA A 110 -0.15 15.22 15.51
N GLU A 111 0.86 15.33 16.33
CA GLU A 111 0.77 16.06 17.59
C GLU A 111 0.87 17.58 17.34
#